data_829c2acf0fdab4192a35eacfb8b445d9
#
_entry.id   829c2acf0fdab4192a35eacfb8b445d9
#
_cell.length_a   1.000
_cell.length_b   1.000
_cell.length_c   1.000
_cell.angle_alpha   90.00
_cell.angle_beta   90.00
_cell.angle_gamma   90.00
#
_symmetry.space_group_name_H-M   'P 1'
#
loop_
_entity.id
_entity.type
_entity.pdbx_description
1 polymer ?
#
loop_
_entity_poly.entity_id
_entity_poly.type
_entity_poly.pdbx_seq_one_letter_code
_entity_poly.pdbx_strand_id
1 'polypeptide(L)'
;MTANAVTDNAMNARVGFVVIGRNEGERLVRCLDSLLRTGAGEIVYVDSGSTDNSLSEAEQRNARVVRLDLLRPFTAGRARNEGFEALMAHAPHLQFVQFVDGDCEVFPEWLPSALAFMDERPDVAIVCGRRHERNPDASTYNRLCDMEWNTPIGETAACGGDSLVRATSFEETGGFADALIAGEEPELCLRLRARGWKIWRLDAPMTLHDAAMFRFSQWWMRGVRSGFGYAQVWHATRSRPDPLYGLEMRRAIFWAGLVPVIALIIGLTDPGFGLAAAGIYVVQLVRIATRHGAAQGQSWRYGFFALLAKFPEFQGILRYVLALIKGGQRSAILYK
;
A
#
# COMPACT_ATOMS: atom_id res chain seq x y z
N MET A 1 7.81 -18.99 33.61
CA MET A 1 7.99 -17.89 32.64
C MET A 1 9.48 -17.60 32.57
N THR A 2 10.08 -17.81 31.39
CA THR A 2 11.53 -17.59 31.19
C THR A 2 11.81 -16.08 31.13
N ALA A 3 12.99 -15.63 31.52
CA ALA A 3 13.41 -14.22 31.53
C ALA A 3 13.19 -13.52 30.16
N ASN A 4 13.33 -14.26 29.06
CA ASN A 4 13.04 -13.77 27.70
C ASN A 4 11.57 -13.38 27.51
N ALA A 5 10.60 -14.16 28.03
CA ALA A 5 9.19 -13.86 27.86
C ALA A 5 8.74 -12.62 28.64
N VAL A 6 9.40 -12.28 29.77
CA VAL A 6 9.12 -11.07 30.55
C VAL A 6 9.70 -9.83 29.84
N THR A 7 10.88 -9.96 29.23
CA THR A 7 11.50 -8.87 28.45
C THR A 7 10.71 -8.58 27.17
N ASP A 8 10.27 -9.60 26.44
CA ASP A 8 9.46 -9.44 25.24
C ASP A 8 8.12 -8.77 25.52
N ASN A 9 7.46 -9.13 26.62
CA ASN A 9 6.19 -8.54 27.01
C ASN A 9 6.33 -7.05 27.40
N ALA A 10 7.43 -6.67 28.07
CA ALA A 10 7.71 -5.28 28.41
C ALA A 10 8.07 -4.43 27.18
N MET A 11 8.77 -5.01 26.21
CA MET A 11 9.09 -4.33 24.93
C MET A 11 7.83 -4.11 24.10
N ASN A 12 6.96 -5.09 24.02
CA ASN A 12 5.74 -5.02 23.20
C ASN A 12 4.66 -4.11 23.82
N ALA A 13 4.71 -3.87 25.14
CA ALA A 13 3.77 -2.96 25.84
C ALA A 13 3.85 -1.49 25.39
N ARG A 14 4.87 -1.08 24.64
CA ARG A 14 4.99 0.28 24.06
C ARG A 14 4.45 0.38 22.63
N VAL A 15 3.89 -0.71 22.08
CA VAL A 15 3.32 -0.76 20.74
C VAL A 15 1.82 -0.95 20.81
N GLY A 16 1.09 -0.13 20.08
CA GLY A 16 -0.33 -0.37 19.79
C GLY A 16 -0.54 -0.68 18.32
N PHE A 17 -1.66 -1.32 18.02
CA PHE A 17 -2.05 -1.67 16.68
C PHE A 17 -3.25 -0.88 16.20
N VAL A 18 -3.19 -0.42 14.96
CA VAL A 18 -4.33 0.11 14.21
C VAL A 18 -4.58 -0.79 13.01
N VAL A 19 -5.68 -1.51 13.06
CA VAL A 19 -6.15 -2.40 12.00
C VAL A 19 -7.28 -1.71 11.24
N ILE A 20 -7.22 -1.66 9.92
CA ILE A 20 -8.27 -1.10 9.09
C ILE A 20 -8.88 -2.17 8.19
N GLY A 21 -10.20 -2.16 7.99
CA GLY A 21 -10.83 -3.16 7.14
C GLY A 21 -12.27 -2.86 6.76
N ARG A 22 -12.76 -3.63 5.81
CA ARG A 22 -14.17 -3.66 5.40
C ARG A 22 -14.52 -5.01 4.81
N ASN A 23 -15.45 -5.75 5.44
CA ASN A 23 -15.90 -7.06 4.96
C ASN A 23 -14.73 -8.05 4.79
N GLU A 24 -13.84 -8.12 5.78
CA GLU A 24 -12.68 -9.00 5.72
C GLU A 24 -12.97 -10.43 6.21
N GLY A 25 -14.04 -10.63 6.98
CA GLY A 25 -14.49 -11.96 7.44
C GLY A 25 -13.36 -12.73 8.13
N GLU A 26 -13.10 -13.97 7.68
CA GLU A 26 -12.05 -14.83 8.22
C GLU A 26 -10.63 -14.25 8.09
N ARG A 27 -10.39 -13.32 7.17
CA ARG A 27 -9.09 -12.64 7.07
C ARG A 27 -8.83 -11.76 8.28
N LEU A 28 -9.86 -10.99 8.72
CA LEU A 28 -9.79 -10.18 9.93
C LEU A 28 -9.56 -11.05 11.17
N VAL A 29 -10.23 -12.19 11.26
CA VAL A 29 -10.05 -13.15 12.37
C VAL A 29 -8.58 -13.55 12.46
N ARG A 30 -7.98 -14.01 11.35
CA ARG A 30 -6.56 -14.39 11.30
C ARG A 30 -5.63 -13.21 11.61
N CYS A 31 -5.95 -12.01 11.09
CA CYS A 31 -5.22 -10.79 11.38
C CYS A 31 -5.17 -10.55 12.90
N LEU A 32 -6.31 -10.40 13.55
CA LEU A 32 -6.41 -10.10 14.98
C LEU A 32 -5.77 -11.21 15.85
N ASP A 33 -5.98 -12.48 15.51
CA ASP A 33 -5.34 -13.59 16.21
C ASP A 33 -3.80 -13.54 16.09
N SER A 34 -3.28 -13.05 14.96
CA SER A 34 -1.84 -12.86 14.79
C SER A 34 -1.30 -11.77 15.71
N LEU A 35 -2.05 -10.67 15.87
CA LEU A 35 -1.67 -9.56 16.73
C LEU A 35 -1.70 -9.96 18.22
N LEU A 36 -2.72 -10.69 18.66
CA LEU A 36 -2.80 -11.21 20.03
C LEU A 36 -1.59 -12.08 20.38
N ARG A 37 -1.06 -12.85 19.42
CA ARG A 37 0.15 -13.67 19.63
C ARG A 37 1.43 -12.86 19.82
N THR A 38 1.47 -11.59 19.39
CA THR A 38 2.65 -10.74 19.61
C THR A 38 2.79 -10.27 21.06
N GLY A 39 1.75 -10.40 21.87
CA GLY A 39 1.72 -9.91 23.26
C GLY A 39 1.62 -8.39 23.40
N ALA A 40 1.37 -7.65 22.31
CA ALA A 40 1.09 -6.22 22.39
C ALA A 40 -0.33 -5.96 22.92
N GLY A 41 -0.46 -4.93 23.77
CA GLY A 41 -1.65 -4.78 24.61
C GLY A 41 -2.86 -4.14 23.92
N GLU A 42 -2.66 -3.16 23.06
CA GLU A 42 -3.74 -2.30 22.58
C GLU A 42 -3.98 -2.49 21.08
N ILE A 43 -5.21 -2.90 20.73
CA ILE A 43 -5.64 -3.07 19.34
C ILE A 43 -6.87 -2.20 19.08
N VAL A 44 -6.80 -1.34 18.07
CA VAL A 44 -7.93 -0.60 17.52
C VAL A 44 -8.26 -1.14 16.16
N TYR A 45 -9.49 -1.61 15.95
CA TYR A 45 -10.03 -1.97 14.64
C TYR A 45 -10.92 -0.85 14.12
N VAL A 46 -10.58 -0.32 12.96
CA VAL A 46 -11.36 0.73 12.30
C VAL A 46 -12.17 0.11 11.17
N ASP A 47 -13.48 0.12 11.34
CA ASP A 47 -14.43 -0.42 10.39
C ASP A 47 -14.91 0.63 9.39
N SER A 48 -14.74 0.33 8.09
CA SER A 48 -15.16 1.19 6.98
C SER A 48 -16.55 0.85 6.44
N GLY A 49 -17.47 0.40 7.31
CA GLY A 49 -18.86 0.07 6.97
C GLY A 49 -19.02 -1.38 6.52
N SER A 50 -18.55 -2.32 7.31
CA SER A 50 -18.76 -3.75 7.10
C SER A 50 -20.23 -4.14 7.26
N THR A 51 -20.65 -5.12 6.48
CA THR A 51 -21.98 -5.73 6.50
C THR A 51 -21.94 -7.20 6.89
N ASP A 52 -20.74 -7.73 7.13
CA ASP A 52 -20.48 -9.09 7.61
C ASP A 52 -20.28 -9.08 9.15
N ASN A 53 -19.73 -10.16 9.70
CA ASN A 53 -19.44 -10.32 11.12
C ASN A 53 -18.14 -9.63 11.60
N SER A 54 -17.46 -8.83 10.77
CA SER A 54 -16.17 -8.22 11.11
C SER A 54 -16.19 -7.45 12.44
N LEU A 55 -17.26 -6.70 12.71
CA LEU A 55 -17.39 -5.94 13.98
C LEU A 55 -17.44 -6.86 15.21
N SER A 56 -18.29 -7.89 15.18
CA SER A 56 -18.43 -8.83 16.27
C SER A 56 -17.16 -9.66 16.50
N GLU A 57 -16.44 -10.02 15.44
CA GLU A 57 -15.18 -10.73 15.53
C GLU A 57 -14.07 -9.88 16.17
N ALA A 58 -14.06 -8.58 15.90
CA ALA A 58 -13.13 -7.65 16.53
C ALA A 58 -13.44 -7.47 18.02
N GLU A 59 -14.71 -7.29 18.39
CA GLU A 59 -15.16 -7.14 19.79
C GLU A 59 -14.85 -8.40 20.61
N GLN A 60 -15.08 -9.61 20.07
CA GLN A 60 -14.75 -10.88 20.72
C GLN A 60 -13.25 -11.05 21.03
N ARG A 61 -12.38 -10.38 20.28
CA ARG A 61 -10.92 -10.38 20.46
C ARG A 61 -10.41 -9.20 21.28
N ASN A 62 -11.32 -8.51 21.97
CA ASN A 62 -11.04 -7.33 22.79
C ASN A 62 -10.39 -6.17 22.00
N ALA A 63 -10.56 -6.11 20.69
CA ALA A 63 -10.17 -4.94 19.92
C ALA A 63 -11.17 -3.81 20.14
N ARG A 64 -10.66 -2.60 20.36
CA ARG A 64 -11.48 -1.39 20.40
C ARG A 64 -11.97 -1.07 18.99
N VAL A 65 -13.28 -1.06 18.80
CA VAL A 65 -13.88 -0.80 17.48
C VAL A 65 -14.16 0.69 17.28
N VAL A 66 -13.66 1.23 16.18
CA VAL A 66 -13.98 2.57 15.67
C VAL A 66 -14.78 2.40 14.37
N ARG A 67 -15.98 2.97 14.30
CA ARG A 67 -16.82 2.95 13.10
C ARG A 67 -16.68 4.27 12.36
N LEU A 68 -16.19 4.23 11.13
CA LEU A 68 -16.07 5.43 10.32
C LEU A 68 -17.44 6.04 10.00
N ASP A 69 -17.54 7.36 10.07
CA ASP A 69 -18.69 8.09 9.53
C ASP A 69 -18.75 7.93 8.00
N LEU A 70 -19.78 7.23 7.51
CA LEU A 70 -19.98 6.95 6.10
C LEU A 70 -20.56 8.14 5.31
N LEU A 71 -20.96 9.23 5.97
CA LEU A 71 -21.35 10.46 5.31
C LEU A 71 -20.14 11.19 4.69
N ARG A 72 -18.95 10.91 5.20
CA ARG A 72 -17.67 11.37 4.65
C ARG A 72 -17.04 10.27 3.80
N PRO A 73 -16.39 10.60 2.67
CA PRO A 73 -15.65 9.60 1.89
C PRO A 73 -14.64 8.86 2.77
N PHE A 74 -14.65 7.54 2.73
CA PHE A 74 -13.67 6.74 3.46
C PHE A 74 -12.44 6.47 2.57
N THR A 75 -11.27 6.57 3.18
CA THR A 75 -9.97 6.25 2.60
C THR A 75 -9.17 5.46 3.62
N ALA A 76 -8.14 4.74 3.17
CA ALA A 76 -7.25 4.04 4.08
C ALA A 76 -6.50 5.03 5.00
N GLY A 77 -6.08 6.18 4.48
CA GLY A 77 -5.44 7.24 5.25
C GLY A 77 -6.32 7.76 6.38
N ARG A 78 -7.58 8.09 6.09
CA ARG A 78 -8.54 8.53 7.10
C ARG A 78 -8.79 7.44 8.15
N ALA A 79 -8.96 6.19 7.72
CA ALA A 79 -9.19 5.10 8.66
C ALA A 79 -8.00 4.93 9.63
N ARG A 80 -6.76 5.00 9.12
CA ARG A 80 -5.56 4.93 9.95
C ARG A 80 -5.43 6.12 10.90
N ASN A 81 -5.81 7.33 10.46
CA ASN A 81 -5.80 8.52 11.32
C ASN A 81 -6.81 8.41 12.47
N GLU A 82 -8.08 8.09 12.18
CA GLU A 82 -9.11 7.91 13.21
C GLU A 82 -8.74 6.76 14.17
N GLY A 83 -8.11 5.70 13.67
CA GLY A 83 -7.57 4.62 14.49
C GLY A 83 -6.41 5.06 15.38
N PHE A 84 -5.49 5.84 14.87
CA PHE A 84 -4.38 6.40 15.62
C PHE A 84 -4.88 7.32 16.74
N GLU A 85 -5.79 8.24 16.43
CA GLU A 85 -6.39 9.14 17.42
C GLU A 85 -7.09 8.38 18.55
N ALA A 86 -7.89 7.36 18.22
CA ALA A 86 -8.57 6.52 19.20
C ALA A 86 -7.60 5.72 20.07
N LEU A 87 -6.52 5.20 19.46
CA LEU A 87 -5.48 4.46 20.17
C LEU A 87 -4.73 5.37 21.15
N MET A 88 -4.25 6.54 20.71
CA MET A 88 -3.48 7.46 21.54
C MET A 88 -4.33 8.14 22.62
N ALA A 89 -5.62 8.36 22.38
CA ALA A 89 -6.55 8.85 23.42
C ALA A 89 -6.73 7.84 24.57
N HIS A 90 -6.65 6.54 24.27
CA HIS A 90 -6.77 5.48 25.25
C HIS A 90 -5.44 5.12 25.93
N ALA A 91 -4.36 5.08 25.15
CA ALA A 91 -3.04 4.64 25.58
C ALA A 91 -1.94 5.66 25.19
N PRO A 92 -1.92 6.86 25.78
CA PRO A 92 -0.99 7.94 25.39
C PRO A 92 0.49 7.65 25.71
N HIS A 93 0.77 6.56 26.41
CA HIS A 93 2.13 6.12 26.74
C HIS A 93 2.80 5.34 25.58
N LEU A 94 2.06 4.96 24.56
CA LEU A 94 2.59 4.20 23.42
C LEU A 94 3.61 5.02 22.63
N GLN A 95 4.72 4.40 22.35
CA GLN A 95 5.82 5.02 21.60
C GLN A 95 5.73 4.73 20.10
N PHE A 96 5.11 3.60 19.76
CA PHE A 96 5.02 3.12 18.39
C PHE A 96 3.61 2.65 18.07
N VAL A 97 3.23 2.82 16.82
CA VAL A 97 1.97 2.31 16.29
C VAL A 97 2.27 1.43 15.07
N GLN A 98 1.81 0.18 15.12
CA GLN A 98 1.83 -0.72 13.97
C GLN A 98 0.50 -0.58 13.23
N PHE A 99 0.55 -0.05 12.01
CA PHE A 99 -0.58 -0.11 11.09
C PHE A 99 -0.60 -1.46 10.39
N VAL A 100 -1.80 -2.03 10.23
CA VAL A 100 -2.02 -3.34 9.59
C VAL A 100 -3.31 -3.30 8.79
N ASP A 101 -3.28 -3.82 7.57
CA ASP A 101 -4.51 -4.06 6.79
C ASP A 101 -5.21 -5.31 7.32
N GLY A 102 -6.54 -5.32 7.41
CA GLY A 102 -7.33 -6.42 8.01
C GLY A 102 -7.26 -7.75 7.28
N ASP A 103 -6.62 -7.79 6.11
CA ASP A 103 -6.33 -9.00 5.33
C ASP A 103 -4.86 -9.47 5.46
N CYS A 104 -4.13 -8.90 6.44
CA CYS A 104 -2.73 -9.22 6.73
C CYS A 104 -2.57 -9.91 8.09
N GLU A 105 -1.69 -10.91 8.19
CA GLU A 105 -1.26 -11.54 9.44
C GLU A 105 0.18 -11.12 9.73
N VAL A 106 0.44 -10.66 10.95
CA VAL A 106 1.79 -10.25 11.38
C VAL A 106 2.61 -11.46 11.79
N PHE A 107 3.85 -11.55 11.29
CA PHE A 107 4.79 -12.60 11.72
C PHE A 107 5.24 -12.35 13.17
N PRO A 108 5.34 -13.40 13.99
CA PRO A 108 5.71 -13.28 15.41
C PRO A 108 7.06 -12.58 15.64
N GLU A 109 8.01 -12.79 14.72
CA GLU A 109 9.38 -12.26 14.81
C GLU A 109 9.48 -10.78 14.39
N TRP A 110 8.41 -10.24 13.84
CA TRP A 110 8.42 -8.87 13.28
C TRP A 110 8.65 -7.81 14.35
N LEU A 111 7.79 -7.77 15.39
CA LEU A 111 7.87 -6.71 16.40
C LEU A 111 9.22 -6.67 17.13
N PRO A 112 9.77 -7.79 17.63
CA PRO A 112 11.08 -7.79 18.25
C PRO A 112 12.17 -7.22 17.33
N SER A 113 12.17 -7.61 16.07
CA SER A 113 13.16 -7.12 15.08
C SER A 113 12.99 -5.63 14.79
N ALA A 114 11.74 -5.18 14.63
CA ALA A 114 11.43 -3.77 14.33
C ALA A 114 11.75 -2.85 15.51
N LEU A 115 11.39 -3.25 16.73
CA LEU A 115 11.66 -2.48 17.95
C LEU A 115 13.15 -2.37 18.24
N ALA A 116 13.90 -3.46 18.15
CA ALA A 116 15.35 -3.42 18.34
C ALA A 116 16.00 -2.41 17.39
N PHE A 117 15.61 -2.42 16.10
CA PHE A 117 16.11 -1.47 15.13
C PHE A 117 15.69 -0.01 15.44
N MET A 118 14.42 0.21 15.84
CA MET A 118 13.93 1.56 16.16
C MET A 118 14.58 2.15 17.42
N ASP A 119 14.98 1.30 18.36
CA ASP A 119 15.73 1.73 19.57
C ASP A 119 17.15 2.16 19.24
N GLU A 120 17.82 1.46 18.32
CA GLU A 120 19.16 1.80 17.86
C GLU A 120 19.18 3.01 16.92
N ARG A 121 18.04 3.33 16.30
CA ARG A 121 17.92 4.35 15.25
C ARG A 121 16.83 5.39 15.58
N PRO A 122 17.11 6.32 16.49
CA PRO A 122 16.15 7.38 16.85
C PRO A 122 15.84 8.35 15.71
N ASP A 123 16.65 8.38 14.65
CA ASP A 123 16.47 9.16 13.42
C ASP A 123 15.46 8.52 12.42
N VAL A 124 14.98 7.30 12.70
CA VAL A 124 14.03 6.59 11.84
C VAL A 124 12.61 6.79 12.37
N ALA A 125 11.71 7.26 11.50
CA ALA A 125 10.29 7.45 11.79
C ALA A 125 9.48 6.19 11.52
N ILE A 126 9.78 5.48 10.43
CA ILE A 126 9.00 4.32 9.96
C ILE A 126 9.94 3.18 9.60
N VAL A 127 9.58 1.98 10.05
CA VAL A 127 10.17 0.74 9.55
C VAL A 127 9.09 -0.14 8.95
N CYS A 128 9.42 -0.80 7.84
CA CYS A 128 8.63 -1.87 7.26
C CYS A 128 9.50 -3.11 7.02
N GLY A 129 8.85 -4.26 6.89
CA GLY A 129 9.50 -5.52 6.56
C GLY A 129 9.04 -6.07 5.21
N ARG A 130 9.31 -7.34 4.96
CA ARG A 130 8.83 -8.07 3.79
C ARG A 130 7.34 -8.42 3.98
N ARG A 131 6.48 -7.90 3.13
CA ARG A 131 5.11 -8.39 2.95
C ARG A 131 5.16 -9.58 2.00
N HIS A 132 4.63 -10.72 2.41
CA HIS A 132 4.51 -11.92 1.59
C HIS A 132 3.07 -12.12 1.14
N GLU A 133 2.87 -12.58 -0.09
CA GLU A 133 1.57 -13.09 -0.49
C GLU A 133 1.35 -14.49 0.08
N ARG A 134 0.18 -14.75 0.67
CA ARG A 134 -0.17 -16.05 1.26
C ARG A 134 -0.20 -17.17 0.24
N ASN A 135 -0.80 -16.91 -0.92
CA ASN A 135 -1.03 -17.88 -1.97
C ASN A 135 -0.47 -17.37 -3.31
N PRO A 136 0.86 -17.20 -3.45
CA PRO A 136 1.44 -16.59 -4.65
C PRO A 136 1.21 -17.45 -5.90
N ASP A 137 1.09 -18.78 -5.75
CA ASP A 137 0.86 -19.70 -6.85
C ASP A 137 -0.63 -19.87 -7.25
N ALA A 138 -1.55 -19.34 -6.46
CA ALA A 138 -2.98 -19.47 -6.73
C ALA A 138 -3.42 -18.67 -7.98
N SER A 139 -2.69 -17.62 -8.35
CA SER A 139 -2.93 -16.87 -9.58
C SER A 139 -1.68 -16.12 -10.05
N THR A 140 -1.65 -15.75 -11.33
CA THR A 140 -0.63 -14.85 -11.87
C THR A 140 -0.64 -13.49 -11.13
N TYR A 141 -1.80 -13.01 -10.73
CA TYR A 141 -1.95 -11.69 -10.09
C TYR A 141 -1.43 -11.69 -8.67
N ASN A 142 -1.66 -12.75 -7.90
CA ASN A 142 -1.08 -12.93 -6.57
C ASN A 142 0.45 -12.99 -6.65
N ARG A 143 0.98 -13.72 -7.64
CA ARG A 143 2.42 -13.79 -7.90
C ARG A 143 3.03 -12.42 -8.21
N LEU A 144 2.33 -11.61 -9.03
CA LEU A 144 2.77 -10.25 -9.34
C LEU A 144 2.78 -9.37 -8.10
N CYS A 145 1.77 -9.47 -7.22
CA CYS A 145 1.76 -8.75 -5.94
C CYS A 145 2.96 -9.14 -5.07
N ASP A 146 3.23 -10.44 -4.92
CA ASP A 146 4.39 -10.90 -4.14
C ASP A 146 5.72 -10.35 -4.67
N MET A 147 5.89 -10.31 -6.00
CA MET A 147 7.08 -9.74 -6.62
C MET A 147 7.18 -8.22 -6.39
N GLU A 148 6.08 -7.47 -6.51
CA GLU A 148 6.04 -6.02 -6.30
C GLU A 148 6.39 -5.64 -4.84
N TRP A 149 5.97 -6.44 -3.87
CA TRP A 149 6.24 -6.18 -2.45
C TRP A 149 7.65 -6.56 -2.00
N ASN A 150 8.42 -7.21 -2.85
CA ASN A 150 9.84 -7.50 -2.57
C ASN A 150 10.72 -6.29 -2.92
N THR A 151 10.63 -5.28 -2.09
CA THR A 151 11.38 -4.03 -2.25
C THR A 151 12.82 -4.16 -1.71
N PRO A 152 13.75 -3.29 -2.14
CA PRO A 152 15.12 -3.28 -1.64
C PRO A 152 15.20 -3.03 -0.13
N ILE A 153 16.13 -3.72 0.53
CA ILE A 153 16.44 -3.58 1.96
C ILE A 153 17.26 -2.30 2.17
N GLY A 154 17.09 -1.63 3.31
CA GLY A 154 17.83 -0.43 3.71
C GLY A 154 16.98 0.82 3.78
N GLU A 155 17.62 1.98 3.73
CA GLU A 155 16.92 3.26 3.67
C GLU A 155 16.12 3.37 2.39
N THR A 156 14.84 3.75 2.52
CA THR A 156 13.90 3.80 1.40
C THR A 156 13.12 5.10 1.38
N ALA A 157 12.58 5.45 0.22
CA ALA A 157 11.77 6.65 0.06
C ALA A 157 10.35 6.50 0.63
N ALA A 158 9.82 5.28 0.68
CA ALA A 158 8.46 4.99 1.13
C ALA A 158 8.34 3.57 1.66
N CYS A 159 7.28 3.31 2.43
CA CYS A 159 6.84 2.00 2.90
C CYS A 159 5.47 1.65 2.27
N GLY A 160 4.91 0.53 2.66
CA GLY A 160 3.52 0.16 2.37
C GLY A 160 2.58 0.47 3.53
N GLY A 161 1.31 0.08 3.40
CA GLY A 161 0.27 0.30 4.42
C GLY A 161 0.54 -0.37 5.76
N ASP A 162 1.19 -1.55 5.74
CA ASP A 162 1.68 -2.20 6.95
C ASP A 162 3.05 -1.63 7.30
N SER A 163 3.17 -1.04 8.48
CA SER A 163 4.44 -0.48 8.96
C SER A 163 4.39 -0.15 10.45
N LEU A 164 5.53 -0.20 11.11
CA LEU A 164 5.72 0.30 12.47
C LEU A 164 6.17 1.75 12.41
N VAL A 165 5.44 2.63 13.05
CA VAL A 165 5.63 4.08 13.01
C VAL A 165 5.89 4.63 14.40
N ARG A 166 6.87 5.52 14.55
CA ARG A 166 7.10 6.27 15.77
C ARG A 166 5.95 7.27 15.97
N ALA A 167 5.22 7.17 17.08
CA ALA A 167 4.02 7.97 17.35
C ALA A 167 4.30 9.48 17.25
N THR A 168 5.41 9.96 17.85
CA THR A 168 5.78 11.38 17.82
C THR A 168 6.02 11.90 16.40
N SER A 169 6.68 11.13 15.54
CA SER A 169 6.92 11.54 14.14
C SER A 169 5.64 11.60 13.31
N PHE A 170 4.67 10.71 13.62
CA PHE A 170 3.35 10.71 13.00
C PHE A 170 2.53 11.93 13.40
N GLU A 171 2.49 12.26 14.68
CA GLU A 171 1.83 13.46 15.22
C GLU A 171 2.42 14.75 14.65
N GLU A 172 3.75 14.89 14.66
CA GLU A 172 4.47 16.07 14.14
C GLU A 172 4.18 16.33 12.66
N THR A 173 3.90 15.29 11.89
CA THR A 173 3.58 15.42 10.46
C THR A 173 2.09 15.55 10.20
N GLY A 174 1.23 15.39 11.20
CA GLY A 174 -0.22 15.48 11.07
C GLY A 174 -0.87 14.26 10.40
N GLY A 175 -0.26 13.08 10.51
CA GLY A 175 -0.81 11.82 10.02
C GLY A 175 -0.87 11.68 8.49
N PHE A 176 -1.71 10.79 8.03
CA PHE A 176 -1.97 10.57 6.59
C PHE A 176 -2.84 11.69 6.00
N ALA A 177 -2.71 11.92 4.70
CA ALA A 177 -3.59 12.82 3.97
C ALA A 177 -4.95 12.12 3.71
N ASP A 178 -5.99 12.47 4.46
CA ASP A 178 -7.33 11.84 4.45
C ASP A 178 -7.98 11.75 3.07
N ALA A 179 -7.72 12.73 2.20
CA ALA A 179 -8.37 12.82 0.90
C ALA A 179 -7.76 11.91 -0.17
N LEU A 180 -6.61 11.30 0.08
CA LEU A 180 -5.94 10.44 -0.89
C LEU A 180 -6.58 9.06 -0.95
N ILE A 181 -6.94 8.63 -2.17
CA ILE A 181 -7.54 7.30 -2.41
C ILE A 181 -6.48 6.21 -2.40
N ALA A 182 -5.27 6.53 -2.85
CA ALA A 182 -4.11 5.66 -2.87
C ALA A 182 -2.84 6.50 -2.89
N GLY A 183 -1.75 5.99 -2.28
CA GLY A 183 -0.47 6.68 -2.21
C GLY A 183 -0.35 7.62 -1.00
N GLU A 184 -1.20 7.44 0.01
CA GLU A 184 -1.17 8.14 1.28
C GLU A 184 0.11 7.87 2.06
N GLU A 185 0.66 6.65 2.01
CA GLU A 185 1.91 6.30 2.70
C GLU A 185 3.14 6.95 2.05
N PRO A 186 3.35 6.90 0.71
CA PRO A 186 4.44 7.64 0.08
C PRO A 186 4.34 9.15 0.30
N GLU A 187 3.11 9.71 0.39
CA GLU A 187 2.92 11.13 0.68
C GLU A 187 3.32 11.46 2.12
N LEU A 188 2.92 10.64 3.10
CA LEU A 188 3.38 10.76 4.49
C LEU A 188 4.91 10.65 4.57
N CYS A 189 5.50 9.63 3.94
CA CYS A 189 6.95 9.43 3.89
C CYS A 189 7.68 10.63 3.28
N LEU A 190 7.11 11.28 2.26
CA LEU A 190 7.66 12.52 1.69
C LEU A 190 7.69 13.65 2.73
N ARG A 191 6.61 13.83 3.51
CA ARG A 191 6.55 14.85 4.58
C ARG A 191 7.52 14.56 5.72
N LEU A 192 7.66 13.30 6.11
CA LEU A 192 8.62 12.87 7.13
C LEU A 192 10.05 13.14 6.69
N ARG A 193 10.43 12.72 5.47
CA ARG A 193 11.77 12.97 4.92
C ARG A 193 12.08 14.47 4.79
N ALA A 194 11.12 15.30 4.46
CA ALA A 194 11.27 16.76 4.41
C ALA A 194 11.56 17.37 5.81
N ARG A 195 11.29 16.65 6.89
CA ARG A 195 11.62 16.99 8.27
C ARG A 195 12.93 16.33 8.77
N GLY A 196 13.63 15.60 7.92
CA GLY A 196 14.89 14.93 8.26
C GLY A 196 14.71 13.49 8.80
N TRP A 197 13.48 12.99 8.93
CA TRP A 197 13.23 11.62 9.32
C TRP A 197 13.62 10.63 8.23
N LYS A 198 14.06 9.44 8.62
CA LYS A 198 14.35 8.32 7.72
C LYS A 198 13.24 7.29 7.72
N ILE A 199 13.11 6.59 6.62
CA ILE A 199 12.21 5.44 6.42
C ILE A 199 13.09 4.23 6.10
N TRP A 200 12.81 3.07 6.69
CA TRP A 200 13.69 1.92 6.54
C TRP A 200 12.94 0.62 6.23
N ARG A 201 13.50 -0.16 5.29
CA ARG A 201 13.04 -1.51 4.96
C ARG A 201 13.99 -2.52 5.59
N LEU A 202 13.50 -3.27 6.60
CA LEU A 202 14.27 -4.31 7.29
C LEU A 202 14.29 -5.61 6.49
N ASP A 203 15.36 -6.37 6.59
CA ASP A 203 15.43 -7.75 6.10
C ASP A 203 14.76 -8.70 7.09
N ALA A 204 13.45 -8.55 7.24
CA ALA A 204 12.63 -9.36 8.14
C ALA A 204 11.25 -9.58 7.53
N PRO A 205 10.63 -10.77 7.69
CA PRO A 205 9.24 -11.00 7.34
C PRO A 205 8.36 -10.15 8.25
N MET A 206 7.42 -9.38 7.67
CA MET A 206 6.54 -8.51 8.43
C MET A 206 5.11 -9.02 8.42
N THR A 207 4.51 -9.15 7.24
CA THR A 207 3.12 -9.57 7.11
C THR A 207 2.92 -10.60 6.01
N LEU A 208 1.95 -11.48 6.24
CA LEU A 208 1.42 -12.43 5.27
C LEU A 208 0.05 -11.90 4.80
N HIS A 209 0.00 -11.41 3.58
CA HIS A 209 -1.17 -10.77 2.99
C HIS A 209 -1.96 -11.75 2.12
N ASP A 210 -3.27 -11.68 2.17
CA ASP A 210 -4.18 -12.45 1.32
C ASP A 210 -4.80 -11.55 0.25
N ALA A 211 -4.10 -11.36 -0.87
CA ALA A 211 -4.57 -10.50 -1.96
C ALA A 211 -5.87 -11.00 -2.60
N ALA A 212 -6.14 -12.31 -2.54
CA ALA A 212 -7.33 -12.97 -3.10
C ALA A 212 -7.66 -12.50 -4.53
N MET A 213 -6.64 -12.27 -5.35
CA MET A 213 -6.79 -11.72 -6.69
C MET A 213 -6.76 -12.84 -7.73
N PHE A 214 -7.93 -13.30 -8.16
CA PHE A 214 -8.09 -14.45 -9.06
C PHE A 214 -8.57 -14.08 -10.45
N ARG A 215 -9.03 -12.84 -10.68
CA ARG A 215 -9.65 -12.39 -11.94
C ARG A 215 -8.87 -11.23 -12.54
N PHE A 216 -8.77 -11.20 -13.86
CA PHE A 216 -8.18 -10.09 -14.61
C PHE A 216 -8.82 -8.73 -14.25
N SER A 217 -10.14 -8.70 -14.05
CA SER A 217 -10.86 -7.49 -13.68
C SER A 217 -10.42 -6.91 -12.33
N GLN A 218 -10.08 -7.74 -11.34
CA GLN A 218 -9.57 -7.29 -10.04
C GLN A 218 -8.18 -6.63 -10.20
N TRP A 219 -7.29 -7.29 -10.96
CA TRP A 219 -5.97 -6.74 -11.29
C TRP A 219 -6.10 -5.44 -12.09
N TRP A 220 -6.99 -5.39 -13.09
CA TRP A 220 -7.25 -4.19 -13.87
C TRP A 220 -7.72 -3.02 -12.99
N MET A 221 -8.71 -3.26 -12.13
CA MET A 221 -9.25 -2.23 -11.24
C MET A 221 -8.23 -1.76 -10.19
N ARG A 222 -7.33 -2.65 -9.73
CA ARG A 222 -6.17 -2.26 -8.91
C ARG A 222 -5.29 -1.28 -9.67
N GLY A 223 -4.98 -1.55 -10.95
CA GLY A 223 -4.22 -0.65 -11.81
C GLY A 223 -4.93 0.70 -12.04
N VAL A 224 -6.26 0.70 -12.23
CA VAL A 224 -7.05 1.95 -12.35
C VAL A 224 -6.95 2.78 -11.07
N ARG A 225 -7.04 2.14 -9.90
CA ARG A 225 -6.89 2.81 -8.60
C ARG A 225 -5.49 3.39 -8.44
N SER A 226 -4.45 2.65 -8.81
CA SER A 226 -3.06 3.12 -8.79
C SER A 226 -2.87 4.36 -9.67
N GLY A 227 -3.37 4.32 -10.91
CA GLY A 227 -3.27 5.46 -11.84
C GLY A 227 -4.03 6.70 -11.35
N PHE A 228 -5.20 6.52 -10.73
CA PHE A 228 -5.92 7.62 -10.09
C PHE A 228 -5.11 8.21 -8.94
N GLY A 229 -4.54 7.36 -8.07
CA GLY A 229 -3.68 7.76 -6.97
C GLY A 229 -2.43 8.50 -7.44
N TYR A 230 -1.76 8.03 -8.51
CA TYR A 230 -0.61 8.73 -9.08
C TYR A 230 -0.94 10.17 -9.47
N ALA A 231 -2.07 10.36 -10.16
CA ALA A 231 -2.49 11.69 -10.58
C ALA A 231 -2.89 12.57 -9.39
N GLN A 232 -3.58 12.02 -8.39
CA GLN A 232 -4.01 12.73 -7.19
C GLN A 232 -2.81 13.16 -6.34
N VAL A 233 -1.89 12.25 -6.05
CA VAL A 233 -0.69 12.53 -5.24
C VAL A 233 0.26 13.46 -5.98
N TRP A 234 0.48 13.28 -7.29
CA TRP A 234 1.26 14.22 -8.08
C TRP A 234 0.67 15.63 -8.01
N HIS A 235 -0.65 15.75 -8.15
CA HIS A 235 -1.32 17.05 -8.04
C HIS A 235 -1.11 17.70 -6.67
N ALA A 236 -1.19 16.91 -5.60
CA ALA A 236 -0.97 17.40 -4.23
C ALA A 236 0.50 17.77 -3.94
N THR A 237 1.45 17.12 -4.62
CA THR A 237 2.89 17.28 -4.35
C THR A 237 3.67 18.05 -5.41
N ARG A 238 3.05 18.44 -6.53
CA ARG A 238 3.71 19.03 -7.72
C ARG A 238 4.49 20.34 -7.45
N SER A 239 4.13 21.07 -6.41
CA SER A 239 4.84 22.30 -5.99
C SER A 239 5.99 22.02 -5.03
N ARG A 240 6.22 20.77 -4.63
CA ARG A 240 7.35 20.38 -3.78
C ARG A 240 8.61 20.15 -4.61
N PRO A 241 9.80 20.24 -4.01
CA PRO A 241 11.07 19.99 -4.74
C PRO A 241 11.16 18.58 -5.34
N ASP A 242 10.55 17.59 -4.70
CA ASP A 242 10.56 16.18 -5.11
C ASP A 242 9.11 15.63 -5.24
N PRO A 243 8.41 16.00 -6.32
CA PRO A 243 7.02 15.57 -6.51
C PRO A 243 6.92 14.08 -6.81
N LEU A 244 5.96 13.42 -6.16
CA LEU A 244 5.73 11.99 -6.31
C LEU A 244 5.00 11.66 -7.63
N TYR A 245 5.27 10.47 -8.17
CA TYR A 245 4.56 9.82 -9.28
C TYR A 245 4.56 10.54 -10.64
N GLY A 246 5.36 11.60 -10.79
CA GLY A 246 5.47 12.29 -12.09
C GLY A 246 6.04 11.40 -13.21
N LEU A 247 6.94 10.46 -12.88
CA LEU A 247 7.52 9.52 -13.83
C LEU A 247 6.51 8.41 -14.18
N GLU A 248 5.80 7.87 -13.20
CA GLU A 248 4.77 6.85 -13.36
C GLU A 248 3.64 7.36 -14.27
N MET A 249 3.15 8.57 -14.03
CA MET A 249 2.17 9.23 -14.89
C MET A 249 2.67 9.39 -16.33
N ARG A 250 3.89 9.91 -16.51
CA ARG A 250 4.47 10.08 -17.87
C ARG A 250 4.61 8.74 -18.59
N ARG A 251 5.01 7.68 -17.89
CA ARG A 251 5.09 6.33 -18.45
C ARG A 251 3.71 5.79 -18.85
N ALA A 252 2.68 5.97 -18.02
CA ALA A 252 1.33 5.53 -18.33
C ALA A 252 0.77 6.31 -19.55
N ILE A 253 0.90 7.64 -19.57
CA ILE A 253 0.47 8.49 -20.67
C ILE A 253 1.21 8.13 -21.98
N PHE A 254 2.52 7.91 -21.92
CA PHE A 254 3.32 7.55 -23.08
C PHE A 254 2.89 6.18 -23.63
N TRP A 255 2.94 5.12 -22.83
CA TRP A 255 2.69 3.76 -23.29
C TRP A 255 1.23 3.45 -23.61
N ALA A 256 0.28 4.00 -22.88
CA ALA A 256 -1.14 3.71 -23.07
C ALA A 256 -1.92 4.82 -23.77
N GLY A 257 -1.38 6.03 -23.86
CA GLY A 257 -1.98 7.16 -24.57
C GLY A 257 -1.28 7.43 -25.89
N LEU A 258 -0.03 7.93 -25.84
CA LEU A 258 0.66 8.46 -27.02
C LEU A 258 1.02 7.39 -28.04
N VAL A 259 1.62 6.28 -27.63
CA VAL A 259 2.08 5.22 -28.55
C VAL A 259 0.92 4.62 -29.35
N PRO A 260 -0.24 4.21 -28.77
CA PRO A 260 -1.35 3.69 -29.55
C PRO A 260 -1.93 4.71 -30.53
N VAL A 261 -2.03 5.99 -30.12
CA VAL A 261 -2.56 7.05 -30.99
C VAL A 261 -1.64 7.29 -32.19
N ILE A 262 -0.32 7.34 -31.98
CA ILE A 262 0.64 7.50 -33.06
C ILE A 262 0.59 6.28 -34.01
N ALA A 263 0.59 5.06 -33.46
CA ALA A 263 0.51 3.84 -34.28
C ALA A 263 -0.79 3.79 -35.09
N LEU A 264 -1.91 4.24 -34.52
CA LEU A 264 -3.19 4.35 -35.25
C LEU A 264 -3.12 5.38 -36.36
N ILE A 265 -2.62 6.60 -36.11
CA ILE A 265 -2.50 7.67 -37.12
C ILE A 265 -1.62 7.20 -38.26
N ILE A 266 -0.46 6.60 -37.99
CA ILE A 266 0.43 6.03 -39.03
C ILE A 266 -0.28 4.89 -39.78
N GLY A 267 -0.99 4.01 -39.05
CA GLY A 267 -1.72 2.88 -39.67
C GLY A 267 -2.88 3.29 -40.55
N LEU A 268 -3.46 4.47 -40.37
CA LEU A 268 -4.48 5.03 -41.26
C LEU A 268 -3.91 5.49 -42.60
N THR A 269 -2.61 5.81 -42.64
CA THR A 269 -1.89 6.15 -43.91
C THR A 269 -1.27 4.93 -44.53
N ASP A 270 -0.64 4.05 -43.74
CA ASP A 270 -0.06 2.78 -44.17
C ASP A 270 -0.15 1.74 -43.04
N PRO A 271 -0.94 0.66 -43.24
CA PRO A 271 -1.10 -0.39 -42.22
C PRO A 271 0.23 -1.08 -41.84
N GLY A 272 1.18 -1.23 -42.76
CA GLY A 272 2.48 -1.86 -42.50
C GLY A 272 3.32 -1.03 -41.56
N PHE A 273 3.40 0.29 -41.75
CA PHE A 273 4.07 1.20 -40.81
C PHE A 273 3.35 1.33 -39.47
N GLY A 274 2.02 1.26 -39.45
CA GLY A 274 1.25 1.21 -38.22
C GLY A 274 1.59 -0.01 -37.34
N LEU A 275 1.67 -1.19 -37.96
CA LEU A 275 2.10 -2.42 -37.28
C LEU A 275 3.56 -2.34 -36.83
N ALA A 276 4.47 -1.78 -37.63
CA ALA A 276 5.85 -1.56 -37.22
C ALA A 276 5.96 -0.62 -36.02
N ALA A 277 5.17 0.46 -35.99
CA ALA A 277 5.11 1.37 -34.84
C ALA A 277 4.58 0.67 -33.58
N ALA A 278 3.58 -0.22 -33.73
CA ALA A 278 3.10 -1.04 -32.60
C ALA A 278 4.16 -2.05 -32.11
N GLY A 279 5.13 -2.43 -32.95
CA GLY A 279 6.26 -3.31 -32.63
C GLY A 279 7.12 -2.77 -31.45
N ILE A 280 7.06 -1.48 -31.15
CA ILE A 280 7.77 -0.88 -30.00
C ILE A 280 7.37 -1.56 -28.67
N TYR A 281 6.15 -2.09 -28.57
CA TYR A 281 5.72 -2.84 -27.38
C TYR A 281 6.49 -4.14 -27.20
N VAL A 282 6.82 -4.83 -28.30
CA VAL A 282 7.65 -6.04 -28.27
C VAL A 282 9.05 -5.70 -27.79
N VAL A 283 9.64 -4.63 -28.31
CA VAL A 283 10.97 -4.15 -27.89
C VAL A 283 10.97 -3.82 -26.40
N GLN A 284 9.94 -3.13 -25.93
CA GLN A 284 9.81 -2.78 -24.50
C GLN A 284 9.61 -4.02 -23.62
N LEU A 285 8.80 -4.98 -24.05
CA LEU A 285 8.62 -6.25 -23.36
C LEU A 285 9.96 -7.00 -23.20
N VAL A 286 10.70 -7.14 -24.29
CA VAL A 286 12.04 -7.77 -24.28
C VAL A 286 12.96 -7.03 -23.30
N ARG A 287 12.99 -5.69 -23.36
CA ARG A 287 13.82 -4.87 -22.48
C ARG A 287 13.48 -5.07 -21.00
N ILE A 288 12.19 -5.18 -20.65
CA ILE A 288 11.78 -5.43 -19.25
C ILE A 288 12.17 -6.86 -18.85
N ALA A 289 11.86 -7.86 -19.67
CA ALA A 289 12.16 -9.25 -19.36
C ALA A 289 13.67 -9.50 -19.18
N THR A 290 14.52 -8.89 -20.04
CA THR A 290 15.98 -9.04 -19.94
C THR A 290 16.55 -8.42 -18.66
N ARG A 291 16.02 -7.30 -18.19
CA ARG A 291 16.43 -6.66 -16.92
C ARG A 291 16.09 -7.49 -15.69
N HIS A 292 15.08 -8.34 -15.76
CA HIS A 292 14.64 -9.21 -14.69
C HIS A 292 15.13 -10.68 -14.84
N GLY A 293 16.06 -10.94 -15.76
CA GLY A 293 16.61 -12.26 -16.00
C GLY A 293 15.80 -13.05 -17.02
N ALA A 294 16.02 -12.79 -18.32
CA ALA A 294 15.25 -13.34 -19.46
C ALA A 294 15.20 -14.87 -19.55
N ALA A 295 16.12 -15.59 -18.88
CA ALA A 295 16.12 -17.05 -18.84
C ALA A 295 14.92 -17.66 -18.06
N GLN A 296 14.23 -16.87 -17.27
CA GLN A 296 13.11 -17.31 -16.46
C GLN A 296 11.78 -16.90 -17.11
N GLY A 297 10.87 -17.84 -17.34
CA GLY A 297 9.52 -17.56 -17.88
C GLY A 297 8.72 -16.56 -17.03
N GLN A 298 9.03 -16.46 -15.73
CA GLN A 298 8.44 -15.49 -14.83
C GLN A 298 8.80 -14.04 -15.19
N SER A 299 10.00 -13.77 -15.69
CA SER A 299 10.43 -12.42 -16.12
C SER A 299 9.64 -11.92 -17.34
N TRP A 300 9.29 -12.80 -18.27
CA TRP A 300 8.43 -12.47 -19.41
C TRP A 300 7.00 -12.18 -18.99
N ARG A 301 6.46 -12.97 -18.07
CA ARG A 301 5.14 -12.71 -17.47
C ARG A 301 5.11 -11.35 -16.78
N TYR A 302 6.09 -11.09 -15.93
CA TYR A 302 6.23 -9.79 -15.26
C TYR A 302 6.32 -8.64 -16.29
N GLY A 303 7.19 -8.75 -17.29
CA GLY A 303 7.34 -7.75 -18.34
C GLY A 303 6.03 -7.46 -19.09
N PHE A 304 5.29 -8.51 -19.44
CA PHE A 304 3.99 -8.37 -20.10
C PHE A 304 2.99 -7.61 -19.21
N PHE A 305 2.82 -8.02 -17.97
CA PHE A 305 1.87 -7.36 -17.05
C PHE A 305 2.33 -5.95 -16.64
N ALA A 306 3.62 -5.71 -16.48
CA ALA A 306 4.16 -4.38 -16.20
C ALA A 306 3.90 -3.39 -17.34
N LEU A 307 3.96 -3.87 -18.60
CA LEU A 307 3.61 -3.06 -19.75
C LEU A 307 2.10 -2.88 -19.88
N LEU A 308 1.33 -3.96 -19.73
CA LEU A 308 -0.13 -3.94 -19.78
C LEU A 308 -0.73 -3.04 -18.68
N ALA A 309 -0.10 -2.99 -17.51
CA ALA A 309 -0.54 -2.14 -16.39
C ALA A 309 -0.63 -0.65 -16.75
N LYS A 310 0.12 -0.21 -17.76
CA LYS A 310 0.07 1.19 -18.20
C LYS A 310 -1.30 1.60 -18.73
N PHE A 311 -2.10 0.66 -19.23
CA PHE A 311 -3.45 0.94 -19.73
C PHE A 311 -4.46 1.21 -18.59
N PRO A 312 -4.63 0.36 -17.58
CA PRO A 312 -5.49 0.69 -16.45
C PRO A 312 -4.95 1.88 -15.63
N GLU A 313 -3.63 2.05 -15.49
CA GLU A 313 -3.05 3.24 -14.87
C GLU A 313 -3.46 4.51 -15.63
N PHE A 314 -3.34 4.53 -16.95
CA PHE A 314 -3.77 5.66 -17.79
C PHE A 314 -5.28 5.92 -17.67
N GLN A 315 -6.10 4.86 -17.66
CA GLN A 315 -7.54 4.99 -17.41
C GLN A 315 -7.81 5.66 -16.05
N GLY A 316 -7.05 5.30 -15.02
CA GLY A 316 -7.14 5.92 -13.69
C GLY A 316 -6.79 7.41 -13.71
N ILE A 317 -5.69 7.78 -14.39
CA ILE A 317 -5.27 9.17 -14.58
C ILE A 317 -6.39 9.97 -15.27
N LEU A 318 -6.96 9.43 -16.35
CA LEU A 318 -8.08 10.11 -17.06
C LEU A 318 -9.30 10.29 -16.14
N ARG A 319 -9.64 9.28 -15.32
CA ARG A 319 -10.75 9.40 -14.35
C ARG A 319 -10.50 10.52 -13.35
N TYR A 320 -9.27 10.67 -12.85
CA TYR A 320 -8.92 11.77 -11.95
C TYR A 320 -9.06 13.13 -12.63
N VAL A 321 -8.52 13.30 -13.84
CA VAL A 321 -8.62 14.55 -14.60
C VAL A 321 -10.10 14.91 -14.87
N LEU A 322 -10.91 13.93 -15.27
CA LEU A 322 -12.35 14.15 -15.47
C LEU A 322 -13.09 14.52 -14.17
N ALA A 323 -12.68 13.93 -13.03
CA ALA A 323 -13.25 14.30 -11.73
C ALA A 323 -12.92 15.75 -11.36
N LEU A 324 -11.69 16.21 -11.61
CA LEU A 324 -11.29 17.60 -11.41
C LEU A 324 -12.13 18.58 -12.28
N ILE A 325 -12.29 18.28 -13.57
CA ILE A 325 -13.05 19.12 -14.51
C ILE A 325 -14.53 19.23 -14.10
N LYS A 326 -15.10 18.14 -13.57
CA LYS A 326 -16.50 18.10 -13.12
C LYS A 326 -16.74 18.71 -11.73
N GLY A 327 -15.73 19.31 -11.12
CA GLY A 327 -15.83 19.97 -9.80
C GLY A 327 -16.20 19.03 -8.66
N GLY A 328 -15.98 17.71 -8.81
CA GLY A 328 -16.45 16.68 -7.91
C GLY A 328 -15.36 15.85 -7.29
N GLN A 329 -15.15 16.01 -6.00
CA GLN A 329 -14.54 14.98 -5.13
C GLN A 329 -15.52 13.81 -4.96
N ARG A 330 -15.63 12.90 -5.91
CA ARG A 330 -16.41 11.66 -5.71
C ARG A 330 -15.48 10.46 -5.77
N SER A 331 -14.78 10.27 -4.67
CA SER A 331 -13.92 9.12 -4.38
C SER A 331 -14.66 7.78 -4.24
N ALA A 332 -15.98 7.79 -4.04
CA ALA A 332 -16.78 6.60 -3.73
C ALA A 332 -16.79 5.49 -4.82
N ILE A 333 -16.31 5.78 -6.03
CA ILE A 333 -16.41 4.85 -7.17
C ILE A 333 -15.24 3.84 -7.23
N LEU A 334 -14.17 4.03 -6.46
CA LEU A 334 -12.93 3.22 -6.56
C LEU A 334 -12.71 2.24 -5.42
N TYR A 335 -13.52 2.28 -4.38
CA TYR A 335 -13.54 1.27 -3.33
C TYR A 335 -14.57 0.18 -3.65
N LYS A 336 -14.23 -1.08 -3.36
CA LYS A 336 -14.99 -2.31 -3.57
C LYS A 336 -16.48 -2.19 -3.28
#